data_844129cbc69ebb75cae106d422670087
#
_entry.id   844129cbc69ebb75cae106d422670087
#
_cell.length_a   1.000
_cell.length_b   1.000
_cell.length_c   1.000
_cell.angle_alpha   90.00
_cell.angle_beta   90.00
_cell.angle_gamma   90.00
#
_symmetry.space_group_name_H-M   'P 1'
#
loop_
_entity.id
_entity.type
_entity.pdbx_description
1 polymer ?
#
loop_
_entity_poly.entity_id
_entity_poly.type
_entity_poly.pdbx_seq_one_letter_code
_entity_poly.pdbx_strand_id
1 'polypeptide(L)'
;MKRRAIRTAFATALFAAAMALSSCASARYRYHDDYYDRGSAHQAHANGFQSGYSDGYRKGQHEGRENDPGDINVRALEQATHGYQSWMGPVESFQDGYRDGYRRGFREGYESTNRRWRDRNYDDAYRY
;
A
#
# COMPACT_ATOMS: atom_id res chain seq x y z
N MET A 1 57.36 -35.46 -17.57
CA MET A 1 56.77 -34.13 -17.48
C MET A 1 55.30 -33.98 -17.94
N LYS A 2 54.71 -34.93 -18.72
CA LYS A 2 53.32 -34.80 -19.24
C LYS A 2 52.19 -35.12 -18.25
N ARG A 3 52.47 -35.83 -17.18
CA ARG A 3 51.39 -36.25 -16.20
C ARG A 3 51.01 -35.19 -15.18
N ARG A 4 51.83 -34.14 -14.96
CA ARG A 4 51.52 -33.04 -14.03
C ARG A 4 50.58 -31.98 -14.63
N ALA A 5 50.69 -31.76 -15.95
CA ALA A 5 49.85 -30.78 -16.66
C ALA A 5 48.35 -31.18 -16.73
N ILE A 6 48.06 -32.48 -16.81
CA ILE A 6 46.69 -32.98 -16.91
C ILE A 6 45.93 -32.84 -15.57
N ARG A 7 46.63 -32.99 -14.43
CA ARG A 7 46.00 -32.86 -13.10
C ARG A 7 45.61 -31.43 -12.75
N THR A 8 46.36 -30.44 -13.23
CA THR A 8 46.04 -29.03 -13.00
C THR A 8 44.87 -28.55 -13.87
N ALA A 9 44.71 -29.06 -15.08
CA ALA A 9 43.62 -28.70 -15.98
C ALA A 9 42.25 -29.20 -15.46
N PHE A 10 42.18 -30.41 -14.87
CA PHE A 10 40.95 -30.94 -14.28
C PHE A 10 40.52 -30.21 -13.00
N ALA A 11 41.46 -29.72 -12.18
CA ALA A 11 41.15 -29.00 -10.96
C ALA A 11 40.55 -27.61 -11.24
N THR A 12 41.03 -26.93 -12.29
CA THR A 12 40.51 -25.61 -12.68
C THR A 12 39.12 -25.69 -13.33
N ALA A 13 38.84 -26.75 -14.10
CA ALA A 13 37.52 -26.95 -14.72
C ALA A 13 36.43 -27.25 -13.69
N LEU A 14 36.73 -28.02 -12.65
CA LEU A 14 35.78 -28.30 -11.55
C LEU A 14 35.46 -27.05 -10.71
N PHE A 15 36.43 -26.17 -10.51
CA PHE A 15 36.22 -24.95 -9.73
C PHE A 15 35.34 -23.92 -10.49
N ALA A 16 35.50 -23.82 -11.81
CA ALA A 16 34.66 -22.95 -12.65
C ALA A 16 33.20 -23.42 -12.72
N ALA A 17 32.96 -24.74 -12.75
CA ALA A 17 31.60 -25.30 -12.74
C ALA A 17 30.88 -25.07 -11.41
N ALA A 18 31.57 -25.09 -10.28
CA ALA A 18 30.98 -24.82 -8.96
C ALA A 18 30.55 -23.35 -8.81
N MET A 19 31.27 -22.41 -9.41
CA MET A 19 30.91 -20.99 -9.38
C MET A 19 29.66 -20.66 -10.23
N ALA A 20 29.46 -21.34 -11.35
CA ALA A 20 28.29 -21.13 -12.21
C ALA A 20 26.99 -21.60 -11.57
N LEU A 21 27.01 -22.63 -10.75
CA LEU A 21 25.84 -23.13 -10.03
C LEU A 21 25.41 -22.23 -8.86
N SER A 22 26.34 -21.51 -8.25
CA SER A 22 26.04 -20.58 -7.15
C SER A 22 25.29 -19.32 -7.63
N SER A 23 25.49 -18.90 -8.87
CA SER A 23 24.86 -17.69 -9.41
C SER A 23 23.38 -17.89 -9.74
N CYS A 24 22.94 -19.10 -10.08
CA CYS A 24 21.55 -19.38 -10.39
C CYS A 24 20.65 -19.51 -9.15
N ALA A 25 21.20 -19.91 -8.00
CA ALA A 25 20.43 -20.02 -6.76
C ALA A 25 20.02 -18.65 -6.20
N SER A 26 20.89 -17.65 -6.29
CA SER A 26 20.65 -16.29 -5.77
C SER A 26 19.58 -15.54 -6.57
N ALA A 27 19.46 -15.78 -7.88
CA ALA A 27 18.47 -15.14 -8.73
C ALA A 27 17.04 -15.66 -8.47
N ARG A 28 16.89 -16.96 -8.18
CA ARG A 28 15.58 -17.53 -7.84
C ARG A 28 15.06 -17.08 -6.47
N TYR A 29 15.93 -16.93 -5.50
CA TYR A 29 15.56 -16.50 -4.15
C TYR A 29 15.04 -15.07 -4.16
N ARG A 30 15.69 -14.15 -4.87
CA ARG A 30 15.31 -12.75 -4.98
C ARG A 30 13.96 -12.53 -5.68
N TYR A 31 13.65 -13.32 -6.72
CA TYR A 31 12.37 -13.22 -7.44
C TYR A 31 11.17 -13.65 -6.58
N HIS A 32 11.36 -14.61 -5.69
CA HIS A 32 10.29 -15.10 -4.82
C HIS A 32 9.97 -14.10 -3.71
N ASP A 33 10.99 -13.46 -3.12
CA ASP A 33 10.82 -12.45 -2.09
C ASP A 33 10.11 -11.20 -2.62
N ASP A 34 10.48 -10.71 -3.81
CA ASP A 34 9.85 -9.54 -4.44
C ASP A 34 8.36 -9.77 -4.76
N TYR A 35 7.95 -10.99 -5.05
CA TYR A 35 6.54 -11.31 -5.33
C TYR A 35 5.68 -11.33 -4.07
N TYR A 36 6.17 -11.93 -2.99
CA TYR A 36 5.48 -11.95 -1.70
C TYR A 36 5.42 -10.56 -1.08
N ASP A 37 6.47 -9.77 -1.21
CA ASP A 37 6.53 -8.41 -0.67
C ASP A 37 5.51 -7.49 -1.36
N ARG A 38 5.37 -7.57 -2.69
CA ARG A 38 4.33 -6.82 -3.42
C ARG A 38 2.92 -7.24 -3.03
N GLY A 39 2.68 -8.54 -2.83
CA GLY A 39 1.38 -9.04 -2.39
C GLY A 39 1.02 -8.52 -1.00
N SER A 40 1.96 -8.52 -0.07
CA SER A 40 1.78 -8.02 1.29
C SER A 40 1.59 -6.50 1.33
N ALA A 41 2.32 -5.75 0.53
CA ALA A 41 2.18 -4.31 0.41
C ALA A 41 0.81 -3.90 -0.16
N HIS A 42 0.33 -4.60 -1.20
CA HIS A 42 -1.00 -4.35 -1.75
C HIS A 42 -2.11 -4.65 -0.74
N GLN A 43 -1.98 -5.75 0.02
CA GLN A 43 -2.92 -6.10 1.07
C GLN A 43 -2.91 -5.07 2.22
N ALA A 44 -1.72 -4.61 2.63
CA ALA A 44 -1.57 -3.57 3.64
C ALA A 44 -2.26 -2.26 3.20
N HIS A 45 -2.04 -1.84 1.95
CA HIS A 45 -2.71 -0.66 1.39
C HIS A 45 -4.24 -0.81 1.40
N ALA A 46 -4.77 -1.95 0.97
CA ALA A 46 -6.21 -2.21 0.97
C ALA A 46 -6.82 -2.17 2.38
N ASN A 47 -6.15 -2.76 3.37
CA ASN A 47 -6.55 -2.70 4.77
C ASN A 47 -6.52 -1.26 5.32
N GLY A 48 -5.47 -0.53 5.00
CA GLY A 48 -5.33 0.89 5.34
C GLY A 48 -6.45 1.73 4.73
N PHE A 49 -6.71 1.52 3.45
CA PHE A 49 -7.79 2.23 2.75
C PHE A 49 -9.15 2.02 3.43
N GLN A 50 -9.48 0.80 3.78
CA GLN A 50 -10.76 0.49 4.44
C GLN A 50 -10.86 1.16 5.82
N SER A 51 -9.79 1.11 6.62
CA SER A 51 -9.76 1.77 7.93
C SER A 51 -9.87 3.28 7.82
N GLY A 52 -9.08 3.88 6.93
CA GLY A 52 -9.10 5.32 6.69
C GLY A 52 -10.43 5.80 6.13
N TYR A 53 -11.02 5.06 5.20
CA TYR A 53 -12.34 5.40 4.64
C TYR A 53 -13.42 5.45 5.73
N SER A 54 -13.46 4.45 6.61
CA SER A 54 -14.41 4.42 7.71
C SER A 54 -14.26 5.62 8.65
N ASP A 55 -13.03 5.96 9.01
CA ASP A 55 -12.75 7.09 9.90
C ASP A 55 -13.06 8.44 9.23
N GLY A 56 -12.63 8.58 7.99
CA GLY A 56 -12.91 9.78 7.19
C GLY A 56 -14.40 9.99 6.96
N TYR A 57 -15.15 8.94 6.65
CA TYR A 57 -16.59 9.02 6.43
C TYR A 57 -17.33 9.51 7.67
N ARG A 58 -17.01 8.98 8.85
CA ARG A 58 -17.60 9.43 10.11
C ARG A 58 -17.27 10.90 10.41
N LYS A 59 -16.01 11.31 10.21
CA LYS A 59 -15.59 12.70 10.39
C LYS A 59 -16.32 13.61 9.38
N GLY A 60 -16.35 13.22 8.11
CA GLY A 60 -17.07 13.97 7.08
C GLY A 60 -18.55 14.15 7.36
N GLN A 61 -19.23 13.10 7.86
CA GLN A 61 -20.63 13.22 8.27
C GLN A 61 -20.83 14.21 9.43
N HIS A 62 -19.88 14.28 10.36
CA HIS A 62 -19.93 15.25 11.46
C HIS A 62 -19.81 16.66 10.91
N GLU A 63 -18.78 16.94 10.14
CA GLU A 63 -18.50 18.26 9.56
C GLU A 63 -19.57 18.71 8.55
N GLY A 64 -20.15 17.76 7.83
CA GLY A 64 -21.25 18.05 6.91
C GLY A 64 -22.51 18.53 7.61
N ARG A 65 -22.78 18.08 8.84
CA ARG A 65 -23.90 18.59 9.66
C ARG A 65 -23.63 20.01 10.17
N GLU A 66 -22.38 20.31 10.51
CA GLU A 66 -21.93 21.63 10.97
C GLU A 66 -21.68 22.59 9.81
N ASN A 67 -21.67 22.08 8.59
CA ASN A 67 -21.34 22.82 7.36
C ASN A 67 -19.92 23.42 7.37
N ASP A 68 -18.97 22.70 8.00
CA ASP A 68 -17.55 23.06 8.07
C ASP A 68 -16.68 22.05 7.27
N PRO A 69 -16.32 22.36 6.01
CA PRO A 69 -15.48 21.48 5.21
C PRO A 69 -14.00 21.57 5.58
N GLY A 70 -13.61 22.53 6.40
CA GLY A 70 -12.20 22.82 6.71
C GLY A 70 -11.61 21.97 7.83
N ASP A 71 -12.44 21.37 8.69
CA ASP A 71 -11.95 20.61 9.84
C ASP A 71 -11.64 19.14 9.51
N ILE A 72 -10.73 18.95 8.57
CA ILE A 72 -10.14 17.63 8.33
C ILE A 72 -9.15 17.30 9.45
N ASN A 73 -9.21 16.09 10.02
CA ASN A 73 -8.31 15.70 11.10
C ASN A 73 -6.88 15.47 10.58
N VAL A 74 -6.06 16.52 10.59
CA VAL A 74 -4.66 16.49 10.11
C VAL A 74 -3.83 15.46 10.87
N ARG A 75 -4.00 15.35 12.21
CA ARG A 75 -3.27 14.37 13.03
C ARG A 75 -3.54 12.93 12.59
N ALA A 76 -4.79 12.60 12.25
CA ALA A 76 -5.13 11.27 11.75
C ALA A 76 -4.43 10.96 10.42
N LEU A 77 -4.27 11.97 9.55
CA LEU A 77 -3.55 11.82 8.29
C LEU A 77 -2.03 11.74 8.46
N GLU A 78 -1.46 12.44 9.44
CA GLU A 78 -0.03 12.37 9.74
C GLU A 78 0.35 11.00 10.28
N GLN A 79 -0.33 10.51 11.28
CA GLN A 79 -0.07 9.21 11.88
C GLN A 79 -0.49 8.06 10.99
N ALA A 80 -1.70 8.09 10.46
CA ALA A 80 -2.28 7.13 9.51
C ALA A 80 -2.14 5.65 9.92
N THR A 81 -2.16 5.37 11.23
CA THR A 81 -1.94 4.02 11.79
C THR A 81 -3.14 3.47 12.55
N HIS A 82 -4.25 4.20 12.59
CA HIS A 82 -5.44 3.72 13.29
C HIS A 82 -5.99 2.43 12.66
N GLY A 83 -6.08 1.38 13.47
CA GLY A 83 -6.49 0.05 13.03
C GLY A 83 -5.36 -0.81 12.44
N TYR A 84 -4.11 -0.31 12.36
CA TYR A 84 -2.98 -1.11 11.89
C TYR A 84 -2.64 -2.24 12.85
N GLN A 85 -2.34 -3.40 12.27
CA GLN A 85 -1.81 -4.58 12.96
C GLN A 85 -0.60 -5.11 12.17
N SER A 86 0.43 -5.59 12.85
CA SER A 86 1.68 -6.02 12.21
C SER A 86 1.53 -7.14 11.15
N TRP A 87 0.49 -7.96 11.27
CA TRP A 87 0.19 -9.01 10.30
C TRP A 87 -0.40 -8.48 8.96
N MET A 88 -0.79 -7.21 8.91
CA MET A 88 -1.39 -6.60 7.71
C MET A 88 -0.37 -6.28 6.61
N GLY A 89 0.94 -6.42 6.89
CA GLY A 89 2.02 -6.12 5.98
C GLY A 89 2.74 -4.80 6.31
N PRO A 90 3.49 -4.22 5.36
CA PRO A 90 4.28 -3.02 5.60
C PRO A 90 3.45 -1.83 6.06
N VAL A 91 3.90 -1.18 7.15
CA VAL A 91 3.18 -0.06 7.76
C VAL A 91 3.06 1.14 6.82
N GLU A 92 4.07 1.41 6.02
CA GLU A 92 4.10 2.50 5.04
C GLU A 92 2.99 2.33 4.00
N SER A 93 2.84 1.12 3.46
CA SER A 93 1.76 0.80 2.52
C SER A 93 0.38 0.93 3.15
N PHE A 94 0.23 0.52 4.42
CA PHE A 94 -1.00 0.73 5.17
C PHE A 94 -1.30 2.22 5.35
N GLN A 95 -0.30 3.02 5.73
CA GLN A 95 -0.45 4.46 5.93
C GLN A 95 -0.88 5.19 4.65
N ASP A 96 -0.31 4.82 3.52
CA ASP A 96 -0.69 5.41 2.22
C ASP A 96 -2.15 5.08 1.88
N GLY A 97 -2.53 3.81 2.03
CA GLY A 97 -3.93 3.39 1.88
C GLY A 97 -4.86 4.12 2.83
N TYR A 98 -4.48 4.27 4.11
CA TYR A 98 -5.27 4.98 5.11
C TYR A 98 -5.52 6.44 4.72
N ARG A 99 -4.48 7.16 4.27
CA ARG A 99 -4.60 8.56 3.83
C ARG A 99 -5.55 8.71 2.64
N ASP A 100 -5.44 7.80 1.69
CA ASP A 100 -6.31 7.80 0.50
C ASP A 100 -7.77 7.49 0.86
N GLY A 101 -7.97 6.46 1.67
CA GLY A 101 -9.28 6.10 2.19
C GLY A 101 -9.92 7.23 2.99
N TYR A 102 -9.15 7.85 3.91
CA TYR A 102 -9.64 8.92 4.77
C TYR A 102 -10.13 10.13 3.96
N ARG A 103 -9.33 10.61 2.99
CA ARG A 103 -9.72 11.75 2.14
C ARG A 103 -10.99 11.46 1.34
N ARG A 104 -11.09 10.25 0.81
CA ARG A 104 -12.27 9.82 0.07
C ARG A 104 -13.49 9.70 0.98
N GLY A 105 -13.35 9.01 2.10
CA GLY A 105 -14.42 8.85 3.07
C GLY A 105 -14.93 10.18 3.62
N PHE A 106 -14.00 11.10 3.96
CA PHE A 106 -14.36 12.44 4.44
C PHE A 106 -15.24 13.19 3.43
N ARG A 107 -14.83 13.24 2.17
CA ARG A 107 -15.60 13.90 1.12
C ARG A 107 -17.00 13.30 0.98
N GLU A 108 -17.09 11.98 0.85
CA GLU A 108 -18.37 11.29 0.67
C GLU A 108 -19.27 11.43 1.92
N GLY A 109 -18.70 11.37 3.11
CA GLY A 109 -19.40 11.58 4.36
C GLY A 109 -19.95 13.01 4.49
N TYR A 110 -19.13 14.00 4.14
CA TYR A 110 -19.53 15.42 4.13
C TYR A 110 -20.68 15.67 3.16
N GLU A 111 -20.54 15.23 1.91
CA GLU A 111 -21.57 15.39 0.88
C GLU A 111 -22.89 14.71 1.27
N SER A 112 -22.83 13.57 1.97
CA SER A 112 -24.02 12.83 2.40
C SER A 112 -24.88 13.57 3.42
N THR A 113 -24.30 14.48 4.20
CA THR A 113 -24.97 15.18 5.30
C THR A 113 -25.09 16.68 5.10
N ASN A 114 -24.29 17.27 4.20
CA ASN A 114 -24.36 18.70 3.92
C ASN A 114 -25.65 19.06 3.18
N ARG A 115 -26.56 19.78 3.85
CA ARG A 115 -27.87 20.16 3.29
C ARG A 115 -27.73 21.07 2.08
N ARG A 116 -26.83 22.05 2.11
CA ARG A 116 -26.60 22.99 1.00
C ARG A 116 -26.12 22.30 -0.27
N TRP A 117 -25.35 21.22 -0.13
CA TRP A 117 -24.89 20.44 -1.26
C TRP A 117 -26.05 19.65 -1.90
N ARG A 118 -26.89 19.03 -1.08
CA ARG A 118 -28.07 18.28 -1.55
C ARG A 118 -29.08 19.18 -2.26
N ASP A 119 -29.40 20.32 -1.68
CA ASP A 119 -30.38 21.24 -2.21
C ASP A 119 -29.93 21.77 -3.59
N ARG A 120 -28.63 22.12 -3.73
CA ARG A 120 -28.06 22.59 -4.99
C ARG A 120 -28.12 21.55 -6.12
N ASN A 121 -27.77 20.31 -5.83
CA ASN A 121 -27.82 19.24 -6.82
C ASN A 121 -29.25 18.78 -7.15
N TYR A 122 -30.17 18.91 -6.21
CA TYR A 122 -31.58 18.61 -6.46
C TYR A 122 -32.20 19.61 -7.44
N ASP A 123 -31.95 20.90 -7.26
CA ASP A 123 -32.45 21.95 -8.13
C ASP A 123 -31.88 21.86 -9.56
N ASP A 124 -30.60 21.47 -9.70
CA ASP A 124 -29.95 21.31 -11.00
C ASP A 124 -30.47 20.06 -11.76
N ALA A 125 -30.82 18.99 -11.05
CA ALA A 125 -31.31 17.74 -11.67
C ALA A 125 -32.74 17.88 -12.26
N TYR A 126 -33.53 18.87 -11.82
CA TYR A 126 -34.92 19.09 -12.30
C TYR A 126 -35.08 20.33 -13.17
N ARG A 127 -33.96 20.94 -13.61
CA ARG A 127 -33.97 22.14 -14.48
C ARG A 127 -33.98 21.85 -15.98
N TYR A 128 -34.05 20.59 -16.38
CA TYR A 128 -34.06 20.18 -17.78
C TYR A 128 -35.36 19.47 -18.14
#